data_f0bc074f485370906e32e4bd1f9b2c02
#
_entry.id   f0bc074f485370906e32e4bd1f9b2c02
#
_cell.length_a   1.000
_cell.length_b   1.000
_cell.length_c   1.000
_cell.angle_alpha   90.00
_cell.angle_beta   90.00
_cell.angle_gamma   90.00
#
_symmetry.space_group_name_H-M   'P 1'
#
loop_
_entity.id
_entity.type
_entity.pdbx_description
1 polymer ?
#
loop_
_entity_poly.entity_id
_entity_poly.type
_entity_poly.pdbx_seq_one_letter_code
_entity_poly.pdbx_strand_id
1 'polypeptide(L)'
;SDLVAARHLCLPINRAGGTLIVAMADPSNLIAIDDLKFLTGYGIEVVVSSEVQIRQSIGRYYGKEVEQGTAESLFEEIDLDSISVDDESGNAIDLSELGEASEAGPIVKLVNMILVDAIKRNASDIHVEPYEKEFRVRYRIDGVLYEIMKPPLKLKNAIASRMKIMAKLDIAERRLPQDGRIKLKLGEGREMDYRVSVLPTLFGEKIVMRLLDKSNLQLDMTKLGFEPKPLGDFKSAIHRPYGMCLVTGPTGSGKTTTLYSALAELNKTSENISTAEDPVEFNLPGINQSQMNDTIGFNFAAALRSFLRQDPDIIMVGEIRDFETAEIAVKAALTGHMVLSTLHTNDAPSTISRLLNMGVEPFLVTASVNLVLAQRLARRVCANCKQPYDADPDEMRELQVPEELIPGLVLYKGSGCSTCNGTG
;
A
#
# COMPACT_ATOMS: atom_id res chain seq x y z
N SER A 1 16.97 -30.54 -14.10
CA SER A 1 16.52 -29.55 -13.09
C SER A 1 15.39 -28.69 -13.67
N ASP A 2 14.63 -28.04 -12.80
CA ASP A 2 13.58 -27.07 -13.10
C ASP A 2 14.02 -25.98 -14.08
N LEU A 3 15.23 -25.44 -13.88
CA LEU A 3 15.83 -24.42 -14.76
C LEU A 3 16.02 -24.90 -16.20
N VAL A 4 16.40 -26.17 -16.40
CA VAL A 4 16.58 -26.74 -17.73
C VAL A 4 15.23 -26.98 -18.41
N ALA A 5 14.27 -27.50 -17.65
CA ALA A 5 12.92 -27.73 -18.11
C ALA A 5 12.23 -26.40 -18.56
N ALA A 6 12.38 -25.34 -17.78
CA ALA A 6 11.84 -24.03 -18.08
C ALA A 6 12.55 -23.35 -19.26
N ARG A 7 13.90 -23.45 -19.32
CA ARG A 7 14.70 -22.81 -20.37
C ARG A 7 14.42 -23.37 -21.75
N HIS A 8 14.29 -24.71 -21.86
CA HIS A 8 14.12 -25.41 -23.13
C HIS A 8 12.68 -25.82 -23.40
N LEU A 9 11.73 -25.44 -22.52
CA LEU A 9 10.32 -25.83 -22.62
C LEU A 9 10.17 -27.33 -22.89
N CYS A 10 10.76 -28.11 -22.01
CA CYS A 10 10.80 -29.55 -22.13
C CYS A 10 10.48 -30.24 -20.79
N LEU A 11 9.81 -31.41 -20.88
CA LEU A 11 9.42 -32.20 -19.72
C LEU A 11 9.83 -33.66 -19.92
N PRO A 12 10.64 -34.28 -19.05
CA PRO A 12 10.90 -35.70 -19.13
C PRO A 12 9.64 -36.48 -18.76
N ILE A 13 9.23 -37.38 -19.64
CA ILE A 13 8.02 -38.20 -19.48
C ILE A 13 8.36 -39.59 -18.94
N ASN A 14 9.37 -40.24 -19.53
CA ASN A 14 9.72 -41.61 -19.19
C ASN A 14 11.18 -41.90 -19.53
N ARG A 15 11.72 -42.96 -18.97
CA ARG A 15 13.06 -43.48 -19.25
C ARG A 15 12.97 -44.96 -19.65
N ALA A 16 13.45 -45.27 -20.84
CA ALA A 16 13.55 -46.62 -21.38
C ALA A 16 15.01 -47.00 -21.60
N GLY A 17 15.62 -47.76 -20.67
CA GLY A 17 17.01 -48.15 -20.74
C GLY A 17 17.97 -46.95 -20.78
N GLY A 18 18.70 -46.77 -21.87
CA GLY A 18 19.62 -45.66 -22.12
C GLY A 18 19.01 -44.42 -22.82
N THR A 19 17.67 -44.40 -22.97
CA THR A 19 16.95 -43.31 -23.68
C THR A 19 15.98 -42.62 -22.74
N LEU A 20 16.00 -41.28 -22.74
CA LEU A 20 15.05 -40.43 -22.02
C LEU A 20 14.04 -39.86 -22.99
N ILE A 21 12.75 -40.14 -22.78
CA ILE A 21 11.65 -39.60 -23.57
C ILE A 21 11.26 -38.24 -22.99
N VAL A 22 11.31 -37.20 -23.84
CA VAL A 22 11.12 -35.80 -23.43
C VAL A 22 10.02 -35.17 -24.28
N ALA A 23 9.00 -34.58 -23.63
CA ALA A 23 8.02 -33.75 -24.32
C ALA A 23 8.64 -32.38 -24.60
N MET A 24 8.52 -31.90 -25.83
CA MET A 24 8.98 -30.59 -26.27
C MET A 24 7.91 -29.91 -27.14
N ALA A 25 7.85 -28.58 -27.07
CA ALA A 25 6.95 -27.81 -27.94
C ALA A 25 7.50 -27.69 -29.35
N ASP A 26 8.82 -27.61 -29.52
CA ASP A 26 9.51 -27.55 -30.77
C ASP A 26 10.54 -28.69 -30.89
N PRO A 27 10.23 -29.74 -31.66
CA PRO A 27 11.14 -30.86 -31.86
C PRO A 27 12.34 -30.53 -32.77
N SER A 28 12.31 -29.40 -33.46
CA SER A 28 13.41 -28.97 -34.35
C SER A 28 14.52 -28.22 -33.61
N ASN A 29 14.35 -27.94 -32.30
CA ASN A 29 15.36 -27.28 -31.51
C ASN A 29 16.51 -28.24 -31.13
N LEU A 30 17.42 -28.44 -32.09
CA LEU A 30 18.59 -29.34 -31.94
C LEU A 30 19.51 -28.91 -30.76
N ILE A 31 19.62 -27.61 -30.48
CA ILE A 31 20.45 -27.09 -29.39
C ILE A 31 19.91 -27.61 -28.06
N ALA A 32 18.60 -27.56 -27.84
CA ALA A 32 17.96 -28.07 -26.62
C ALA A 32 18.16 -29.58 -26.48
N ILE A 33 18.07 -30.35 -27.58
CA ILE A 33 18.25 -31.80 -27.59
C ILE A 33 19.73 -32.16 -27.25
N ASP A 34 20.68 -31.44 -27.79
CA ASP A 34 22.12 -31.68 -27.52
C ASP A 34 22.49 -31.28 -26.09
N ASP A 35 21.97 -30.16 -25.58
CA ASP A 35 22.12 -29.75 -24.17
C ASP A 35 21.53 -30.80 -23.22
N LEU A 36 20.37 -31.38 -23.54
CA LEU A 36 19.74 -32.41 -22.71
C LEU A 36 20.55 -33.71 -22.74
N LYS A 37 21.10 -34.13 -23.92
CA LYS A 37 22.01 -35.28 -24.01
C LYS A 37 23.27 -35.08 -23.17
N PHE A 38 23.87 -33.89 -23.27
CA PHE A 38 25.08 -33.57 -22.51
C PHE A 38 24.85 -33.58 -21.00
N LEU A 39 23.73 -32.96 -20.54
CA LEU A 39 23.41 -32.85 -19.13
C LEU A 39 22.95 -34.16 -18.50
N THR A 40 22.30 -35.04 -19.28
CA THR A 40 21.70 -36.27 -18.73
C THR A 40 22.52 -37.52 -19.01
N GLY A 41 23.36 -37.48 -20.07
CA GLY A 41 24.13 -38.66 -20.50
C GLY A 41 23.26 -39.73 -21.21
N TYR A 42 21.96 -39.44 -21.43
CA TYR A 42 21.01 -40.36 -22.09
C TYR A 42 20.79 -39.99 -23.55
N GLY A 43 20.43 -40.96 -24.40
CA GLY A 43 19.83 -40.68 -25.70
C GLY A 43 18.49 -39.95 -25.47
N ILE A 44 18.19 -38.94 -26.28
CA ILE A 44 16.95 -38.17 -26.16
C ILE A 44 15.99 -38.56 -27.29
N GLU A 45 14.80 -38.99 -26.94
CA GLU A 45 13.69 -39.22 -27.86
C GLU A 45 12.62 -38.14 -27.57
N VAL A 46 12.23 -37.41 -28.62
CA VAL A 46 11.32 -36.25 -28.46
C VAL A 46 9.90 -36.64 -28.81
N VAL A 47 8.98 -36.27 -27.93
CA VAL A 47 7.53 -36.34 -28.14
C VAL A 47 6.98 -34.93 -28.22
N VAL A 48 6.18 -34.60 -29.20
CA VAL A 48 5.61 -33.28 -29.39
C VAL A 48 4.39 -33.08 -28.47
N SER A 49 4.39 -31.96 -27.76
CA SER A 49 3.25 -31.54 -26.94
C SER A 49 3.05 -30.03 -27.08
N SER A 50 1.86 -29.55 -26.73
CA SER A 50 1.62 -28.10 -26.77
C SER A 50 2.42 -27.38 -25.68
N GLU A 51 2.89 -26.18 -25.98
CA GLU A 51 3.63 -25.35 -25.05
C GLU A 51 2.87 -25.12 -23.74
N VAL A 52 1.57 -24.88 -23.84
CA VAL A 52 0.67 -24.67 -22.68
C VAL A 52 0.67 -25.90 -21.77
N GLN A 53 0.56 -27.10 -22.30
CA GLN A 53 0.58 -28.33 -21.50
C GLN A 53 1.95 -28.59 -20.86
N ILE A 54 3.05 -28.28 -21.55
CA ILE A 54 4.39 -28.42 -21.01
C ILE A 54 4.59 -27.45 -19.84
N ARG A 55 4.21 -26.19 -19.97
CA ARG A 55 4.28 -25.18 -18.90
C ARG A 55 3.46 -25.55 -17.68
N GLN A 56 2.21 -25.99 -17.86
CA GLN A 56 1.37 -26.46 -16.76
C GLN A 56 1.99 -27.66 -16.03
N SER A 57 2.57 -28.60 -16.80
CA SER A 57 3.21 -29.79 -16.23
C SER A 57 4.51 -29.45 -15.51
N ILE A 58 5.32 -28.49 -16.01
CA ILE A 58 6.51 -28.00 -15.31
C ILE A 58 6.11 -27.41 -13.95
N GLY A 59 5.10 -26.55 -13.88
CA GLY A 59 4.56 -26.02 -12.61
C GLY A 59 4.10 -27.12 -11.66
N ARG A 60 3.42 -28.15 -12.17
CA ARG A 60 2.90 -29.27 -11.37
C ARG A 60 3.98 -30.21 -10.81
N TYR A 61 5.02 -30.52 -11.59
CA TYR A 61 6.00 -31.54 -11.22
C TYR A 61 7.27 -30.99 -10.57
N TYR A 62 7.66 -29.74 -10.85
CA TYR A 62 8.86 -29.16 -10.26
C TYR A 62 8.59 -28.23 -9.07
N GLY A 63 7.30 -27.95 -8.75
CA GLY A 63 6.88 -27.36 -7.46
C GLY A 63 7.43 -25.99 -7.12
N LYS A 64 8.08 -25.33 -8.06
CA LYS A 64 8.37 -23.90 -8.01
C LYS A 64 7.50 -23.24 -9.07
N GLU A 65 6.59 -22.40 -8.64
CA GLU A 65 5.97 -21.43 -9.52
C GLU A 65 7.11 -20.77 -10.30
N VAL A 66 7.18 -21.07 -11.59
CA VAL A 66 7.85 -20.21 -12.53
C VAL A 66 7.00 -18.96 -12.56
N GLU A 67 7.18 -18.08 -11.54
CA GLU A 67 6.68 -16.72 -11.54
C GLU A 67 7.46 -15.90 -12.59
N GLN A 68 7.31 -16.28 -13.81
CA GLN A 68 7.26 -15.44 -14.97
C GLN A 68 5.99 -15.82 -15.71
N GLY A 69 4.85 -15.63 -15.05
CA GLY A 69 3.61 -15.41 -15.74
C GLY A 69 3.88 -14.23 -16.65
N THR A 70 4.04 -14.52 -17.95
CA THR A 70 3.93 -13.48 -18.96
C THR A 70 2.66 -12.70 -18.61
N ALA A 71 2.73 -11.39 -18.73
CA ALA A 71 1.58 -10.49 -18.53
C ALA A 71 0.26 -11.04 -19.11
N GLU A 72 0.33 -11.95 -20.08
CA GLU A 72 -0.78 -12.59 -20.75
C GLU A 72 -1.60 -13.59 -19.91
N SER A 73 -1.00 -14.36 -19.01
CA SER A 73 -1.76 -15.30 -18.18
C SER A 73 -2.56 -14.64 -17.06
N LEU A 74 -2.17 -13.43 -16.64
CA LEU A 74 -2.94 -12.61 -15.71
C LEU A 74 -4.13 -11.91 -16.39
N PHE A 75 -4.13 -11.80 -17.71
CA PHE A 75 -5.21 -11.20 -18.49
C PHE A 75 -6.43 -12.14 -18.61
N GLU A 76 -6.24 -13.46 -18.58
CA GLU A 76 -7.33 -14.43 -18.77
C GLU A 76 -8.26 -14.55 -17.54
N GLU A 77 -7.79 -14.17 -16.33
CA GLU A 77 -8.60 -14.21 -15.11
C GLU A 77 -9.28 -12.88 -14.75
N ILE A 78 -8.97 -11.79 -15.44
CA ILE A 78 -9.55 -10.49 -15.15
C ILE A 78 -10.32 -10.04 -16.39
N ASP A 79 -11.61 -9.83 -16.21
CA ASP A 79 -12.44 -9.12 -17.18
C ASP A 79 -12.00 -7.65 -17.21
N LEU A 80 -10.97 -7.37 -18.03
CA LEU A 80 -10.39 -6.04 -18.18
C LEU A 80 -11.39 -5.06 -18.82
N ASP A 81 -12.43 -5.56 -19.46
CA ASP A 81 -13.50 -4.76 -20.06
C ASP A 81 -14.46 -4.23 -18.97
N SER A 82 -14.41 -4.81 -17.76
CA SER A 82 -15.18 -4.32 -16.59
C SER A 82 -14.48 -3.22 -15.80
N ILE A 83 -13.25 -2.84 -16.13
CA ILE A 83 -12.50 -1.80 -15.42
C ILE A 83 -12.78 -0.44 -16.05
N SER A 84 -13.44 0.46 -15.31
CA SER A 84 -13.68 1.84 -15.71
C SER A 84 -12.95 2.83 -14.82
N VAL A 85 -12.60 4.00 -15.36
CA VAL A 85 -12.04 5.15 -14.63
C VAL A 85 -13.12 6.21 -14.54
N ASP A 86 -13.49 6.60 -13.32
CA ASP A 86 -14.54 7.62 -13.11
C ASP A 86 -13.99 9.04 -13.19
N ASP A 87 -14.81 9.91 -13.76
CA ASP A 87 -14.69 11.36 -13.66
C ASP A 87 -15.40 11.88 -12.39
N GLU A 88 -14.93 12.97 -11.78
CA GLU A 88 -15.62 13.64 -10.66
C GLU A 88 -17.02 14.15 -11.04
N SER A 89 -17.31 14.23 -12.33
CA SER A 89 -18.65 14.52 -12.88
C SER A 89 -19.58 13.30 -12.95
N GLY A 90 -19.12 12.13 -12.52
CA GLY A 90 -19.93 10.88 -12.52
C GLY A 90 -20.02 10.18 -13.87
N ASN A 91 -19.31 10.67 -14.89
CA ASN A 91 -19.21 9.98 -16.17
C ASN A 91 -18.02 9.02 -16.14
N ALA A 92 -18.28 7.72 -16.24
CA ALA A 92 -17.26 6.71 -16.43
C ALA A 92 -16.57 6.94 -17.79
N ILE A 93 -15.25 7.09 -17.78
CA ILE A 93 -14.50 7.03 -19.04
C ILE A 93 -14.47 5.56 -19.43
N ASP A 94 -15.26 5.22 -20.45
CA ASP A 94 -15.28 3.86 -21.00
C ASP A 94 -13.93 3.62 -21.69
N LEU A 95 -13.18 2.66 -21.16
CA LEU A 95 -11.87 2.26 -21.72
C LEU A 95 -12.00 1.67 -23.13
N SER A 96 -13.22 1.24 -23.52
CA SER A 96 -13.49 0.73 -24.86
C SER A 96 -13.50 1.86 -25.93
N GLU A 97 -13.93 3.08 -25.56
CA GLU A 97 -13.91 4.23 -26.49
C GLU A 97 -12.47 4.75 -26.78
N LEU A 98 -11.53 4.52 -25.82
CA LEU A 98 -10.10 4.85 -26.02
C LEU A 98 -9.33 3.74 -26.76
N GLY A 99 -9.93 2.57 -26.97
CA GLY A 99 -9.36 1.40 -27.64
C GLY A 99 -9.31 1.49 -29.17
N GLU A 100 -10.00 2.43 -29.80
CA GLU A 100 -10.02 2.60 -31.26
C GLU A 100 -8.82 3.39 -31.83
N ALA A 101 -7.96 3.98 -30.99
CA ALA A 101 -6.68 4.55 -31.42
C ALA A 101 -5.61 3.46 -31.47
N SER A 102 -5.40 2.88 -32.58
CA SER A 102 -4.75 1.61 -32.96
C SER A 102 -3.31 1.30 -32.52
N GLU A 103 -2.62 2.11 -31.73
CA GLU A 103 -1.28 1.80 -31.19
C GLU A 103 -1.21 1.85 -29.63
N ALA A 104 -2.23 2.34 -28.98
CA ALA A 104 -2.29 2.50 -27.52
C ALA A 104 -2.68 1.21 -26.77
N GLY A 105 -3.26 0.22 -27.45
CA GLY A 105 -3.76 -1.01 -26.83
C GLY A 105 -2.79 -1.73 -25.90
N PRO A 106 -1.53 -2.03 -26.30
CA PRO A 106 -0.60 -2.77 -25.44
C PRO A 106 -0.15 -1.99 -24.19
N ILE A 107 -0.01 -0.65 -24.31
CA ILE A 107 0.43 0.21 -23.20
C ILE A 107 -0.70 0.38 -22.18
N VAL A 108 -1.93 0.54 -22.65
CA VAL A 108 -3.11 0.61 -21.78
C VAL A 108 -3.26 -0.67 -20.99
N LYS A 109 -3.17 -1.83 -21.64
CA LYS A 109 -3.20 -3.15 -21.00
C LYS A 109 -2.09 -3.29 -19.96
N LEU A 110 -0.85 -2.91 -20.29
CA LEU A 110 0.28 -2.98 -19.37
C LEU A 110 0.07 -2.10 -18.13
N VAL A 111 -0.40 -0.86 -18.30
CA VAL A 111 -0.66 0.03 -17.15
C VAL A 111 -1.80 -0.52 -16.28
N ASN A 112 -2.90 -0.97 -16.88
CA ASN A 112 -4.00 -1.58 -16.14
C ASN A 112 -3.55 -2.83 -15.37
N MET A 113 -2.71 -3.69 -16.00
CA MET A 113 -2.12 -4.84 -15.34
C MET A 113 -1.27 -4.43 -14.12
N ILE A 114 -0.41 -3.43 -14.25
CA ILE A 114 0.39 -2.91 -13.12
C ILE A 114 -0.51 -2.49 -11.95
N LEU A 115 -1.60 -1.77 -12.23
CA LEU A 115 -2.52 -1.30 -11.20
C LEU A 115 -3.26 -2.46 -10.51
N VAL A 116 -3.80 -3.39 -11.29
CA VAL A 116 -4.56 -4.53 -10.76
C VAL A 116 -3.67 -5.54 -10.03
N ASP A 117 -2.47 -5.84 -10.54
CA ASP A 117 -1.52 -6.73 -9.86
C ASP A 117 -1.06 -6.15 -8.52
N ALA A 118 -0.86 -4.83 -8.44
CA ALA A 118 -0.55 -4.17 -7.17
C ALA A 118 -1.67 -4.34 -6.14
N ILE A 119 -2.95 -4.27 -6.54
CA ILE A 119 -4.09 -4.53 -5.66
C ILE A 119 -4.08 -5.99 -5.18
N LYS A 120 -3.92 -6.95 -6.09
CA LYS A 120 -3.88 -8.39 -5.77
C LYS A 120 -2.78 -8.73 -4.77
N ARG A 121 -1.62 -8.06 -4.86
CA ARG A 121 -0.48 -8.25 -3.95
C ARG A 121 -0.55 -7.42 -2.67
N ASN A 122 -1.65 -6.68 -2.44
CA ASN A 122 -1.81 -5.77 -1.30
C ASN A 122 -0.66 -4.76 -1.19
N ALA A 123 -0.19 -4.23 -2.31
CA ALA A 123 0.84 -3.20 -2.32
C ALA A 123 0.29 -1.88 -1.75
N SER A 124 1.12 -1.17 -1.00
CA SER A 124 0.79 0.19 -0.54
C SER A 124 1.14 1.26 -1.57
N ASP A 125 2.24 1.05 -2.30
CA ASP A 125 2.73 2.02 -3.29
C ASP A 125 3.26 1.30 -4.54
N ILE A 126 3.08 1.93 -5.70
CA ILE A 126 3.67 1.53 -6.98
C ILE A 126 4.70 2.59 -7.36
N HIS A 127 5.91 2.18 -7.66
CA HIS A 127 7.00 3.03 -8.12
C HIS A 127 7.35 2.69 -9.55
N VAL A 128 7.22 3.66 -10.45
CA VAL A 128 7.59 3.56 -11.87
C VAL A 128 8.80 4.45 -12.08
N GLU A 129 9.96 3.86 -12.35
CA GLU A 129 11.26 4.53 -12.19
C GLU A 129 12.12 4.40 -13.45
N PRO A 130 12.34 5.50 -14.20
CA PRO A 130 13.29 5.54 -15.28
C PRO A 130 14.72 5.80 -14.77
N TYR A 131 15.67 5.01 -15.25
CA TYR A 131 17.10 5.17 -15.06
C TYR A 131 17.81 5.29 -16.42
N GLU A 132 19.12 5.49 -16.41
CA GLU A 132 19.91 5.64 -17.63
C GLU A 132 19.80 4.41 -18.55
N LYS A 133 19.96 3.22 -17.98
CA LYS A 133 20.04 1.95 -18.74
C LYS A 133 18.85 1.03 -18.51
N GLU A 134 18.01 1.32 -17.54
CA GLU A 134 16.87 0.48 -17.21
C GLU A 134 15.63 1.31 -16.88
N PHE A 135 14.49 0.70 -17.04
CA PHE A 135 13.21 1.20 -16.61
C PHE A 135 12.54 0.10 -15.80
N ARG A 136 12.15 0.39 -14.55
CA ARG A 136 11.62 -0.65 -13.66
C ARG A 136 10.35 -0.21 -12.96
N VAL A 137 9.55 -1.20 -12.59
CA VAL A 137 8.37 -1.06 -11.72
C VAL A 137 8.61 -1.83 -10.45
N ARG A 138 8.39 -1.17 -9.31
CA ARG A 138 8.48 -1.78 -7.99
C ARG A 138 7.18 -1.57 -7.23
N TYR A 139 6.83 -2.54 -6.41
CA TYR A 139 5.75 -2.40 -5.44
C TYR A 139 6.32 -2.34 -4.02
N ARG A 140 5.69 -1.52 -3.19
CA ARG A 140 5.93 -1.56 -1.75
C ARG A 140 4.89 -2.47 -1.13
N ILE A 141 5.32 -3.58 -0.55
CA ILE A 141 4.48 -4.57 0.14
C ILE A 141 5.01 -4.67 1.56
N ASP A 142 4.15 -4.48 2.56
CA ASP A 142 4.53 -4.48 3.98
C ASP A 142 5.76 -3.62 4.30
N GLY A 143 5.83 -2.44 3.69
CA GLY A 143 6.91 -1.47 3.90
C GLY A 143 8.18 -1.72 3.07
N VAL A 144 8.34 -2.89 2.43
CA VAL A 144 9.52 -3.27 1.64
C VAL A 144 9.23 -3.09 0.14
N LEU A 145 10.21 -2.59 -0.62
CA LEU A 145 10.13 -2.43 -2.07
C LEU A 145 10.63 -3.70 -2.77
N TYR A 146 9.76 -4.28 -3.62
CA TYR A 146 10.05 -5.42 -4.48
C TYR A 146 10.03 -4.99 -5.93
N GLU A 147 11.04 -5.43 -6.70
CA GLU A 147 11.07 -5.26 -8.15
C GLU A 147 10.12 -6.28 -8.80
N ILE A 148 9.14 -5.78 -9.55
CA ILE A 148 8.11 -6.62 -10.17
C ILE A 148 8.41 -6.87 -11.64
N MET A 149 8.81 -5.83 -12.38
CA MET A 149 9.11 -5.95 -13.79
C MET A 149 10.08 -4.87 -14.28
N LYS A 150 10.71 -5.13 -15.42
CA LYS A 150 11.55 -4.18 -16.16
C LYS A 150 11.01 -4.01 -17.57
N PRO A 151 10.05 -3.11 -17.81
CA PRO A 151 9.57 -2.84 -19.15
C PRO A 151 10.69 -2.28 -20.03
N PRO A 152 10.63 -2.43 -21.36
CA PRO A 152 11.59 -1.83 -22.27
C PRO A 152 11.72 -0.32 -22.07
N LEU A 153 12.96 0.20 -22.05
CA LEU A 153 13.26 1.62 -21.80
C LEU A 153 12.52 2.57 -22.76
N LYS A 154 12.29 2.12 -24.01
CA LYS A 154 11.53 2.87 -25.03
C LYS A 154 10.08 3.16 -24.65
N LEU A 155 9.47 2.39 -23.73
CA LEU A 155 8.09 2.54 -23.31
C LEU A 155 7.91 3.56 -22.17
N LYS A 156 8.99 4.06 -21.56
CA LYS A 156 8.92 4.93 -20.38
C LYS A 156 8.01 6.15 -20.56
N ASN A 157 8.12 6.84 -21.71
CA ASN A 157 7.32 8.05 -21.96
C ASN A 157 5.85 7.72 -22.24
N ALA A 158 5.57 6.62 -22.92
CA ALA A 158 4.22 6.20 -23.23
C ALA A 158 3.46 5.74 -21.96
N ILE A 159 4.15 4.99 -21.09
CA ILE A 159 3.60 4.57 -19.77
C ILE A 159 3.35 5.80 -18.90
N ALA A 160 4.31 6.75 -18.82
CA ALA A 160 4.15 7.98 -18.07
C ALA A 160 2.97 8.83 -18.58
N SER A 161 2.86 9.02 -19.90
CA SER A 161 1.75 9.75 -20.51
C SER A 161 0.40 9.08 -20.22
N ARG A 162 0.32 7.75 -20.29
CA ARG A 162 -0.93 7.03 -19.95
C ARG A 162 -1.33 7.21 -18.50
N MET A 163 -0.40 7.10 -17.55
CA MET A 163 -0.67 7.32 -16.14
C MET A 163 -1.10 8.76 -15.85
N LYS A 164 -0.49 9.75 -16.54
CA LYS A 164 -0.88 11.16 -16.42
C LYS A 164 -2.30 11.42 -16.97
N ILE A 165 -2.66 10.81 -18.09
CA ILE A 165 -4.03 10.88 -18.64
C ILE A 165 -5.03 10.33 -17.62
N MET A 166 -4.77 9.15 -17.07
CA MET A 166 -5.64 8.52 -16.07
C MET A 166 -5.77 9.36 -14.79
N ALA A 167 -4.72 10.09 -14.42
CA ALA A 167 -4.68 10.98 -13.26
C ALA A 167 -5.14 12.41 -13.56
N LYS A 168 -5.57 12.71 -14.81
CA LYS A 168 -5.99 14.04 -15.30
C LYS A 168 -4.90 15.10 -15.17
N LEU A 169 -3.65 14.71 -15.39
CA LEU A 169 -2.48 15.58 -15.36
C LEU A 169 -2.12 16.06 -16.76
N ASP A 170 -1.40 17.18 -16.81
CA ASP A 170 -0.90 17.73 -18.08
C ASP A 170 0.22 16.85 -18.66
N ILE A 171 -0.05 16.23 -19.82
CA ILE A 171 0.91 15.38 -20.52
C ILE A 171 2.00 16.16 -21.27
N ALA A 172 1.76 17.44 -21.57
CA ALA A 172 2.69 18.31 -22.26
C ALA A 172 3.77 18.86 -21.31
N GLU A 173 3.41 19.15 -20.06
CA GLU A 173 4.37 19.62 -19.06
C GLU A 173 5.12 18.44 -18.45
N ARG A 174 6.45 18.41 -18.64
CA ARG A 174 7.36 17.34 -18.16
C ARG A 174 8.48 17.85 -17.28
N ARG A 175 8.49 19.13 -16.98
CA ARG A 175 9.56 19.80 -16.24
C ARG A 175 9.19 20.12 -14.80
N LEU A 176 7.89 20.12 -14.49
CA LEU A 176 7.36 20.42 -13.18
C LEU A 176 6.75 19.19 -12.53
N PRO A 177 6.84 19.04 -11.20
CA PRO A 177 6.08 18.02 -10.47
C PRO A 177 4.58 18.22 -10.65
N GLN A 178 3.85 17.11 -10.69
CA GLN A 178 2.39 17.12 -10.78
C GLN A 178 1.82 16.05 -9.86
N ASP A 179 0.70 16.37 -9.21
CA ASP A 179 -0.03 15.46 -8.34
C ASP A 179 -1.48 15.32 -8.82
N GLY A 180 -2.02 14.09 -8.76
CA GLY A 180 -3.36 13.80 -9.22
C GLY A 180 -3.92 12.53 -8.58
N ARG A 181 -5.09 12.09 -9.07
CA ARG A 181 -5.79 10.91 -8.57
C ARG A 181 -6.28 10.05 -9.73
N ILE A 182 -6.27 8.73 -9.53
CA ILE A 182 -6.92 7.76 -10.40
C ILE A 182 -7.97 7.03 -9.58
N LYS A 183 -9.20 6.96 -10.07
CA LYS A 183 -10.26 6.13 -9.49
C LYS A 183 -10.49 4.95 -10.41
N LEU A 184 -10.34 3.74 -9.88
CA LEU A 184 -10.66 2.50 -10.57
C LEU A 184 -11.91 1.88 -9.98
N LYS A 185 -12.85 1.52 -10.81
CA LYS A 185 -13.94 0.62 -10.45
C LYS A 185 -13.51 -0.80 -10.83
N LEU A 186 -13.42 -1.63 -9.82
CA LEU A 186 -13.24 -3.06 -9.95
C LEU A 186 -14.64 -3.68 -9.89
N GLY A 187 -14.94 -4.69 -10.68
CA GLY A 187 -16.24 -5.34 -10.67
C GLY A 187 -16.82 -5.57 -9.25
N GLU A 188 -18.10 -5.86 -9.12
CA GLU A 188 -18.82 -6.04 -7.84
C GLU A 188 -18.93 -4.79 -6.94
N GLY A 189 -18.82 -3.57 -7.52
CA GLY A 189 -18.98 -2.32 -6.76
C GLY A 189 -17.77 -1.94 -5.89
N ARG A 190 -16.62 -2.59 -6.07
CA ARG A 190 -15.38 -2.19 -5.42
C ARG A 190 -14.76 -1.01 -6.13
N GLU A 191 -14.41 0.01 -5.37
CA GLU A 191 -13.66 1.18 -5.84
C GLU A 191 -12.28 1.22 -5.21
N MET A 192 -11.27 1.55 -6.03
CA MET A 192 -9.90 1.75 -5.58
C MET A 192 -9.42 3.13 -6.03
N ASP A 193 -8.92 3.91 -5.11
CA ASP A 193 -8.33 5.21 -5.39
C ASP A 193 -6.81 5.12 -5.38
N TYR A 194 -6.14 5.83 -6.30
CA TYR A 194 -4.70 6.01 -6.31
C TYR A 194 -4.36 7.49 -6.25
N ARG A 195 -3.51 7.88 -5.33
CA ARG A 195 -2.80 9.16 -5.40
C ARG A 195 -1.58 9.01 -6.27
N VAL A 196 -1.47 9.85 -7.26
CA VAL A 196 -0.40 9.84 -8.25
C VAL A 196 0.47 11.06 -8.05
N SER A 197 1.76 10.85 -7.85
CA SER A 197 2.77 11.92 -7.83
C SER A 197 3.78 11.68 -8.94
N VAL A 198 3.94 12.66 -9.81
CA VAL A 198 4.86 12.64 -10.95
C VAL A 198 5.99 13.63 -10.67
N LEU A 199 7.22 13.12 -10.68
CA LEU A 199 8.42 13.91 -10.44
C LEU A 199 9.36 13.84 -11.65
N PRO A 200 9.69 14.97 -12.29
CA PRO A 200 10.74 15.02 -13.30
C PRO A 200 12.09 14.58 -12.73
N THR A 201 12.76 13.65 -13.40
CA THR A 201 14.11 13.22 -13.06
C THR A 201 15.02 13.30 -14.27
N LEU A 202 16.34 13.11 -14.08
CA LEU A 202 17.34 13.22 -15.14
C LEU A 202 17.03 12.30 -16.36
N PHE A 203 16.45 11.11 -16.11
CA PHE A 203 16.23 10.11 -17.15
C PHE A 203 14.76 9.98 -17.58
N GLY A 204 13.88 10.83 -17.07
CA GLY A 204 12.45 10.85 -17.38
C GLY A 204 11.61 11.11 -16.14
N GLU A 205 10.29 10.97 -16.26
CA GLU A 205 9.35 11.20 -15.15
C GLU A 205 9.27 9.95 -14.26
N LYS A 206 9.62 10.11 -12.98
CA LYS A 206 9.35 9.12 -11.95
C LYS A 206 7.91 9.28 -11.49
N ILE A 207 7.18 8.17 -11.40
CA ILE A 207 5.79 8.18 -10.92
C ILE A 207 5.69 7.30 -9.67
N VAL A 208 5.05 7.83 -8.65
CA VAL A 208 4.69 7.08 -7.44
C VAL A 208 3.17 7.13 -7.30
N MET A 209 2.56 5.96 -7.16
CA MET A 209 1.12 5.85 -6.94
C MET A 209 0.88 5.15 -5.61
N ARG A 210 0.17 5.82 -4.70
CA ARG A 210 -0.25 5.24 -3.43
C ARG A 210 -1.65 4.71 -3.54
N LEU A 211 -1.83 3.46 -3.15
CA LEU A 211 -3.13 2.80 -3.13
C LEU A 211 -3.90 3.24 -1.88
N LEU A 212 -5.17 3.62 -2.08
CA LEU A 212 -6.11 3.99 -1.03
C LEU A 212 -7.29 3.02 -1.11
N ASP A 213 -7.18 1.92 -0.37
CA ASP A 213 -8.23 0.90 -0.34
C ASP A 213 -9.28 1.25 0.70
N LYS A 214 -10.46 1.64 0.23
CA LYS A 214 -11.60 1.97 1.09
C LYS A 214 -12.21 0.75 1.76
N SER A 215 -12.06 -0.44 1.19
CA SER A 215 -12.64 -1.68 1.72
C SER A 215 -11.93 -2.17 2.98
N ASN A 216 -10.67 -1.80 3.17
CA ASN A 216 -9.82 -2.18 4.30
C ASN A 216 -9.81 -1.14 5.43
N LEU A 217 -10.64 -0.09 5.36
CA LEU A 217 -10.72 0.91 6.43
C LEU A 217 -11.29 0.27 7.69
N GLN A 218 -10.39 -0.01 8.64
CA GLN A 218 -10.77 -0.56 9.93
C GLN A 218 -11.21 0.57 10.86
N LEU A 219 -12.53 0.75 11.01
CA LEU A 219 -13.11 1.76 11.92
C LEU A 219 -13.35 1.23 13.33
N ASP A 220 -13.18 -0.07 13.58
CA ASP A 220 -13.31 -0.68 14.88
C ASP A 220 -11.98 -0.63 15.63
N MET A 221 -11.88 0.22 16.66
CA MET A 221 -10.67 0.38 17.47
C MET A 221 -10.18 -0.92 18.12
N THR A 222 -11.08 -1.86 18.41
CA THR A 222 -10.71 -3.14 19.04
C THR A 222 -9.88 -4.03 18.12
N LYS A 223 -9.95 -3.80 16.80
CA LYS A 223 -9.22 -4.55 15.77
C LYS A 223 -7.90 -3.89 15.34
N LEU A 224 -7.60 -2.70 15.85
CA LEU A 224 -6.36 -1.98 15.52
C LEU A 224 -5.10 -2.58 16.15
N GLY A 225 -5.26 -3.55 17.06
CA GLY A 225 -4.14 -4.22 17.73
C GLY A 225 -3.66 -3.51 18.99
N PHE A 226 -4.48 -2.66 19.58
CA PHE A 226 -4.22 -2.11 20.91
C PHE A 226 -4.22 -3.21 21.97
N GLU A 227 -3.33 -3.08 22.94
CA GLU A 227 -3.47 -3.81 24.19
C GLU A 227 -4.67 -3.29 25.00
N PRO A 228 -5.26 -4.11 25.90
CA PRO A 228 -6.48 -3.73 26.64
C PRO A 228 -6.35 -2.42 27.44
N LYS A 229 -5.19 -2.18 28.09
CA LYS A 229 -4.99 -0.97 28.90
C LYS A 229 -4.85 0.29 28.04
N PRO A 230 -3.94 0.38 27.03
CA PRO A 230 -3.88 1.52 26.13
C PRO A 230 -5.19 1.82 25.41
N LEU A 231 -5.95 0.78 25.03
CA LEU A 231 -7.28 0.96 24.44
C LEU A 231 -8.25 1.62 25.40
N GLY A 232 -8.28 1.15 26.66
CA GLY A 232 -9.12 1.73 27.72
C GLY A 232 -8.76 3.18 28.00
N ASP A 233 -7.47 3.49 28.11
CA ASP A 233 -6.96 4.84 28.35
C ASP A 233 -7.32 5.78 27.17
N PHE A 234 -7.15 5.32 25.93
CA PHE A 234 -7.50 6.10 24.73
C PHE A 234 -9.00 6.35 24.64
N LYS A 235 -9.84 5.33 24.85
CA LYS A 235 -11.30 5.47 24.88
C LYS A 235 -11.74 6.45 25.98
N SER A 236 -11.19 6.33 27.17
CA SER A 236 -11.49 7.25 28.27
C SER A 236 -11.11 8.69 27.94
N ALA A 237 -10.00 8.90 27.23
CA ALA A 237 -9.53 10.23 26.86
C ALA A 237 -10.41 10.90 25.81
N ILE A 238 -10.82 10.17 24.74
CA ILE A 238 -11.65 10.75 23.67
C ILE A 238 -13.10 11.00 24.09
N HIS A 239 -13.59 10.33 25.15
CA HIS A 239 -14.93 10.56 25.70
C HIS A 239 -14.97 11.64 26.78
N ARG A 240 -13.86 12.31 27.06
CA ARG A 240 -13.90 13.51 27.92
C ARG A 240 -14.69 14.61 27.23
N PRO A 241 -15.36 15.48 27.97
CA PRO A 241 -16.20 16.53 27.37
C PRO A 241 -15.37 17.56 26.56
N TYR A 242 -14.09 17.73 26.88
CA TYR A 242 -13.16 18.62 26.18
C TYR A 242 -11.72 18.23 26.44
N GLY A 243 -10.82 18.82 25.67
CA GLY A 243 -9.38 18.62 25.76
C GLY A 243 -8.80 18.18 24.44
N MET A 244 -7.56 17.72 24.45
CA MET A 244 -6.83 17.35 23.25
C MET A 244 -6.27 15.93 23.35
N CYS A 245 -6.53 15.11 22.35
CA CYS A 245 -5.92 13.79 22.19
C CYS A 245 -5.04 13.80 20.94
N LEU A 246 -3.77 13.48 21.11
CA LEU A 246 -2.75 13.53 20.05
C LEU A 246 -2.27 12.13 19.69
N VAL A 247 -2.20 11.84 18.40
CA VAL A 247 -1.62 10.60 17.89
C VAL A 247 -0.33 10.93 17.14
N THR A 248 0.77 10.30 17.53
CA THR A 248 2.10 10.56 16.94
C THR A 248 2.76 9.31 16.42
N GLY A 249 3.73 9.49 15.56
CA GLY A 249 4.51 8.43 14.91
C GLY A 249 4.94 8.81 13.51
N PRO A 250 5.80 8.02 12.86
CA PRO A 250 6.26 8.26 11.50
C PRO A 250 5.11 8.14 10.48
N THR A 251 5.40 8.54 9.25
CA THR A 251 4.50 8.27 8.12
C THR A 251 4.25 6.78 7.99
N GLY A 252 2.99 6.39 7.74
CA GLY A 252 2.60 4.98 7.62
C GLY A 252 2.46 4.24 8.95
N SER A 253 2.48 4.92 10.12
CA SER A 253 2.25 4.27 11.42
C SER A 253 0.77 4.05 11.76
N GLY A 254 -0.16 4.40 10.87
CA GLY A 254 -1.60 4.19 11.07
C GLY A 254 -2.32 5.29 11.85
N LYS A 255 -1.73 6.48 12.01
CA LYS A 255 -2.32 7.62 12.76
C LYS A 255 -3.73 7.98 12.25
N THR A 256 -3.88 8.15 10.95
CA THR A 256 -5.17 8.48 10.31
C THR A 256 -6.23 7.41 10.60
N THR A 257 -5.86 6.13 10.49
CA THR A 257 -6.78 5.02 10.78
C THR A 257 -7.24 5.04 12.23
N THR A 258 -6.33 5.31 13.17
CA THR A 258 -6.65 5.43 14.60
C THR A 258 -7.59 6.62 14.87
N LEU A 259 -7.32 7.80 14.28
CA LEU A 259 -8.20 8.96 14.42
C LEU A 259 -9.56 8.72 13.77
N TYR A 260 -9.61 8.12 12.59
CA TYR A 260 -10.89 7.79 11.94
C TYR A 260 -11.70 6.77 12.73
N SER A 261 -11.06 5.80 13.36
CA SER A 261 -11.74 4.87 14.26
C SER A 261 -12.27 5.58 15.52
N ALA A 262 -11.53 6.56 16.05
CA ALA A 262 -12.02 7.40 17.16
C ALA A 262 -13.22 8.25 16.72
N LEU A 263 -13.14 8.90 15.56
CA LEU A 263 -14.24 9.67 14.99
C LEU A 263 -15.48 8.80 14.75
N ALA A 264 -15.31 7.58 14.23
CA ALA A 264 -16.41 6.66 14.02
C ALA A 264 -17.11 6.23 15.33
N GLU A 265 -16.34 6.04 16.41
CA GLU A 265 -16.91 5.72 17.74
C GLU A 265 -17.64 6.94 18.35
N LEU A 266 -17.15 8.15 18.10
CA LEU A 266 -17.74 9.40 18.60
C LEU A 266 -18.88 9.90 17.72
N ASN A 267 -19.03 9.41 16.50
CA ASN A 267 -20.01 9.89 15.52
C ASN A 267 -21.44 9.46 15.88
N LYS A 268 -22.10 10.30 16.67
CA LYS A 268 -23.50 10.16 17.05
C LYS A 268 -24.31 11.31 16.44
N THR A 269 -25.60 11.12 16.29
CA THR A 269 -26.50 12.16 15.77
C THR A 269 -26.59 13.39 16.67
N SER A 270 -26.15 13.28 17.94
CA SER A 270 -26.07 14.37 18.91
C SER A 270 -24.78 15.17 18.83
N GLU A 271 -23.78 14.70 18.10
CA GLU A 271 -22.44 15.31 18.07
C GLU A 271 -22.18 16.00 16.72
N ASN A 272 -21.73 17.23 16.75
CA ASN A 272 -21.28 17.96 15.57
C ASN A 272 -19.78 17.80 15.40
N ILE A 273 -19.36 17.00 14.42
CA ILE A 273 -17.96 16.67 14.17
C ILE A 273 -17.48 17.40 12.90
N SER A 274 -16.41 18.16 13.03
CA SER A 274 -15.76 18.86 11.90
C SER A 274 -14.30 18.44 11.79
N THR A 275 -13.81 18.18 10.55
CA THR A 275 -12.42 17.82 10.30
C THR A 275 -11.75 18.74 9.29
N ALA A 276 -10.48 19.05 9.52
CA ALA A 276 -9.58 19.75 8.59
C ALA A 276 -8.46 18.78 8.19
N GLU A 277 -8.34 18.47 6.90
CA GLU A 277 -7.47 17.40 6.41
C GLU A 277 -6.70 17.81 5.13
N ASP A 278 -5.47 17.30 4.97
CA ASP A 278 -4.64 17.58 3.81
C ASP A 278 -3.99 16.26 3.26
N PRO A 279 -4.74 15.59 2.38
CA PRO A 279 -6.13 15.74 2.06
C PRO A 279 -7.04 14.79 2.89
N VAL A 280 -8.36 14.85 2.64
CA VAL A 280 -9.31 13.84 3.15
C VAL A 280 -8.96 12.47 2.53
N GLU A 281 -8.70 11.47 3.39
CA GLU A 281 -8.33 10.12 2.94
C GLU A 281 -9.57 9.30 2.55
N PHE A 282 -10.60 9.32 3.39
CA PHE A 282 -11.85 8.59 3.20
C PHE A 282 -13.02 9.45 3.65
N ASN A 283 -14.13 9.36 2.92
CA ASN A 283 -15.37 10.01 3.31
C ASN A 283 -16.03 9.23 4.45
N LEU A 284 -16.27 9.90 5.59
CA LEU A 284 -16.97 9.37 6.74
C LEU A 284 -18.39 9.95 6.79
N PRO A 285 -19.44 9.13 6.60
CA PRO A 285 -20.82 9.62 6.68
C PRO A 285 -21.10 10.23 8.07
N GLY A 286 -21.79 11.36 8.10
CA GLY A 286 -22.15 12.06 9.34
C GLY A 286 -21.08 13.00 9.90
N ILE A 287 -19.95 13.17 9.22
CA ILE A 287 -18.84 14.05 9.62
C ILE A 287 -18.62 15.13 8.57
N ASN A 288 -18.46 16.37 9.00
CA ASN A 288 -18.16 17.52 8.13
C ASN A 288 -16.66 17.58 7.85
N GLN A 289 -16.23 16.96 6.76
CA GLN A 289 -14.81 16.88 6.38
C GLN A 289 -14.44 18.00 5.42
N SER A 290 -13.45 18.82 5.79
CA SER A 290 -12.91 19.92 4.98
C SER A 290 -11.51 19.58 4.49
N GLN A 291 -11.31 19.64 3.17
CA GLN A 291 -9.98 19.44 2.58
C GLN A 291 -9.26 20.78 2.44
N MET A 292 -8.02 20.84 2.91
CA MET A 292 -7.18 22.03 2.81
C MET A 292 -6.83 22.35 1.36
N ASN A 293 -6.69 23.64 1.06
CA ASN A 293 -6.31 24.15 -0.25
C ASN A 293 -5.48 25.43 -0.10
N ASP A 294 -4.18 25.28 -0.03
CA ASP A 294 -3.25 26.39 0.16
C ASP A 294 -3.27 27.40 -0.98
N THR A 295 -3.65 26.98 -2.20
CA THR A 295 -3.71 27.89 -3.37
C THR A 295 -4.71 29.03 -3.21
N ILE A 296 -5.76 28.82 -2.41
CA ILE A 296 -6.80 29.82 -2.09
C ILE A 296 -6.66 30.32 -0.63
N GLY A 297 -5.61 29.95 0.08
CA GLY A 297 -5.38 30.33 1.48
C GLY A 297 -6.24 29.58 2.50
N PHE A 298 -6.89 28.48 2.11
CA PHE A 298 -7.67 27.64 3.01
C PHE A 298 -6.75 26.60 3.67
N ASN A 299 -6.05 27.00 4.74
CA ASN A 299 -5.13 26.21 5.53
C ASN A 299 -5.77 25.76 6.86
N PHE A 300 -5.04 24.95 7.65
CA PHE A 300 -5.52 24.43 8.94
C PHE A 300 -5.97 25.53 9.92
N ALA A 301 -5.23 26.61 10.04
CA ALA A 301 -5.57 27.72 10.93
C ALA A 301 -6.84 28.45 10.49
N ALA A 302 -7.03 28.68 9.19
CA ALA A 302 -8.24 29.29 8.64
C ALA A 302 -9.47 28.38 8.84
N ALA A 303 -9.31 27.07 8.62
CA ALA A 303 -10.36 26.07 8.86
C ALA A 303 -10.79 26.04 10.32
N LEU A 304 -9.84 25.94 11.25
CA LEU A 304 -10.12 25.94 12.69
C LEU A 304 -10.86 27.18 13.16
N ARG A 305 -10.44 28.38 12.73
CA ARG A 305 -11.16 29.62 13.06
C ARG A 305 -12.60 29.60 12.54
N SER A 306 -12.84 28.96 11.41
CA SER A 306 -14.18 28.81 10.86
C SER A 306 -15.01 27.80 11.67
N PHE A 307 -14.44 26.66 12.04
CA PHE A 307 -15.12 25.63 12.82
C PHE A 307 -15.65 26.17 14.14
N LEU A 308 -14.86 26.97 14.86
CA LEU A 308 -15.30 27.59 16.13
C LEU A 308 -16.53 28.47 16.01
N ARG A 309 -17.02 28.78 14.79
CA ARG A 309 -18.28 29.48 14.54
C ARG A 309 -19.38 28.56 14.02
N GLN A 310 -19.10 27.25 13.90
CA GLN A 310 -20.03 26.23 13.39
C GLN A 310 -20.57 25.32 14.49
N ASP A 311 -20.43 25.73 15.77
CA ASP A 311 -20.90 24.99 16.95
C ASP A 311 -20.44 23.52 16.96
N PRO A 312 -19.13 23.24 16.85
CA PRO A 312 -18.61 21.89 16.85
C PRO A 312 -18.49 21.35 18.28
N ASP A 313 -18.79 20.08 18.50
CA ASP A 313 -18.46 19.36 19.73
C ASP A 313 -17.06 18.76 19.62
N ILE A 314 -16.74 18.20 18.44
CA ILE A 314 -15.50 17.50 18.17
C ILE A 314 -14.83 18.08 16.92
N ILE A 315 -13.56 18.40 17.06
CA ILE A 315 -12.74 18.93 15.98
C ILE A 315 -11.56 17.99 15.71
N MET A 316 -11.38 17.54 14.49
CA MET A 316 -10.16 16.85 14.11
C MET A 316 -9.32 17.71 13.19
N VAL A 317 -8.05 17.89 13.54
CA VAL A 317 -7.03 18.54 12.70
C VAL A 317 -6.07 17.48 12.24
N GLY A 318 -5.96 17.27 10.93
CA GLY A 318 -5.13 16.22 10.35
C GLY A 318 -3.73 16.20 10.93
N GLU A 319 -3.12 17.37 11.03
CA GLU A 319 -1.84 17.55 11.71
C GLU A 319 -1.60 18.99 12.17
N ILE A 320 -0.77 19.15 13.20
CA ILE A 320 -0.29 20.45 13.70
C ILE A 320 1.17 20.62 13.26
N ARG A 321 1.43 21.59 12.37
CA ARG A 321 2.77 21.87 11.83
C ARG A 321 3.38 23.16 12.37
N ASP A 322 2.56 24.10 12.76
CA ASP A 322 2.94 25.49 13.07
C ASP A 322 2.28 26.00 14.36
N PHE A 323 2.82 27.13 14.86
CA PHE A 323 2.32 27.75 16.09
C PHE A 323 0.87 28.21 15.98
N GLU A 324 0.48 28.80 14.85
CA GLU A 324 -0.85 29.37 14.70
C GLU A 324 -1.92 28.29 14.80
N THR A 325 -1.74 27.16 14.11
CA THR A 325 -2.63 25.98 14.21
C THR A 325 -2.63 25.39 15.62
N ALA A 326 -1.45 25.29 16.25
CA ALA A 326 -1.32 24.78 17.63
C ALA A 326 -2.08 25.66 18.63
N GLU A 327 -1.91 26.97 18.55
CA GLU A 327 -2.54 27.94 19.45
C GLU A 327 -4.08 27.87 19.37
N ILE A 328 -4.64 27.83 18.15
CA ILE A 328 -6.08 27.76 17.95
C ILE A 328 -6.63 26.41 18.46
N ALA A 329 -5.94 25.29 18.16
CA ALA A 329 -6.33 23.96 18.61
C ALA A 329 -6.34 23.84 20.15
N VAL A 330 -5.30 24.37 20.80
CA VAL A 330 -5.22 24.42 22.27
C VAL A 330 -6.33 25.29 22.88
N LYS A 331 -6.59 26.46 22.29
CA LYS A 331 -7.70 27.33 22.74
C LYS A 331 -9.05 26.62 22.59
N ALA A 332 -9.28 25.93 21.47
CA ALA A 332 -10.49 25.13 21.26
C ALA A 332 -10.64 24.06 22.35
N ALA A 333 -9.56 23.32 22.63
CA ALA A 333 -9.53 22.29 23.68
C ALA A 333 -9.82 22.85 25.08
N LEU A 334 -9.45 24.09 25.36
CA LEU A 334 -9.70 24.74 26.66
C LEU A 334 -11.09 25.38 26.76
N THR A 335 -11.76 25.59 25.64
CA THR A 335 -13.07 26.28 25.59
C THR A 335 -14.25 25.34 25.36
N GLY A 336 -14.08 24.04 25.65
CA GLY A 336 -15.19 23.09 25.69
C GLY A 336 -15.25 22.09 24.56
N HIS A 337 -14.25 22.07 23.65
CA HIS A 337 -14.27 21.17 22.49
C HIS A 337 -13.29 19.99 22.67
N MET A 338 -13.66 18.80 22.20
CA MET A 338 -12.71 17.68 22.04
C MET A 338 -11.92 17.86 20.75
N VAL A 339 -10.60 18.01 20.88
CA VAL A 339 -9.70 18.18 19.75
C VAL A 339 -8.87 16.91 19.51
N LEU A 340 -8.96 16.33 18.32
CA LEU A 340 -8.15 15.20 17.88
C LEU A 340 -7.13 15.68 16.86
N SER A 341 -5.86 15.31 16.99
CA SER A 341 -4.87 15.70 16.00
C SER A 341 -3.65 14.78 15.95
N THR A 342 -2.77 15.02 14.98
CA THR A 342 -1.48 14.32 14.89
C THR A 342 -0.31 15.29 14.98
N LEU A 343 0.81 14.77 15.46
CA LEU A 343 2.14 15.38 15.33
C LEU A 343 3.13 14.35 14.77
N HIS A 344 4.17 14.86 14.11
CA HIS A 344 5.26 14.03 13.60
C HIS A 344 6.41 13.99 14.61
N THR A 345 6.25 13.23 15.70
CA THR A 345 7.30 12.95 16.68
C THR A 345 7.47 11.43 16.85
N ASN A 346 8.60 11.02 17.40
CA ASN A 346 8.93 9.61 17.51
C ASN A 346 8.32 8.94 18.74
N ASP A 347 7.99 9.69 19.75
CA ASP A 347 7.45 9.21 21.03
C ASP A 347 6.49 10.24 21.65
N ALA A 348 5.78 9.85 22.70
CA ALA A 348 4.81 10.70 23.36
C ALA A 348 5.46 11.88 24.13
N PRO A 349 6.57 11.71 24.88
CA PRO A 349 7.24 12.85 25.53
C PRO A 349 7.74 13.90 24.53
N SER A 350 8.31 13.49 23.40
CA SER A 350 8.78 14.41 22.35
C SER A 350 7.63 15.24 21.75
N THR A 351 6.40 14.76 21.81
CA THR A 351 5.22 15.49 21.35
C THR A 351 5.00 16.74 22.22
N ILE A 352 5.12 16.61 23.53
CA ILE A 352 5.03 17.74 24.45
C ILE A 352 6.14 18.75 24.16
N SER A 353 7.39 18.28 24.08
CA SER A 353 8.54 19.14 23.71
C SER A 353 8.32 19.85 22.36
N ARG A 354 7.69 19.19 21.40
CA ARG A 354 7.40 19.79 20.08
C ARG A 354 6.40 20.93 20.18
N LEU A 355 5.33 20.79 20.98
CA LEU A 355 4.36 21.87 21.23
C LEU A 355 5.03 23.06 21.91
N LEU A 356 5.88 22.83 22.91
CA LEU A 356 6.64 23.89 23.59
C LEU A 356 7.60 24.60 22.61
N ASN A 357 8.30 23.84 21.76
CA ASN A 357 9.19 24.38 20.75
C ASN A 357 8.45 25.16 19.65
N MET A 358 7.20 24.87 19.38
CA MET A 358 6.34 25.69 18.52
C MET A 358 5.94 27.01 19.16
N GLY A 359 6.13 27.18 20.48
CA GLY A 359 5.82 28.41 21.21
C GLY A 359 4.56 28.34 22.08
N VAL A 360 3.94 27.14 22.21
CA VAL A 360 2.80 26.96 23.11
C VAL A 360 3.29 26.99 24.56
N GLU A 361 2.64 27.79 25.38
CA GLU A 361 2.98 27.94 26.80
C GLU A 361 2.80 26.63 27.59
N PRO A 362 3.75 26.24 28.49
CA PRO A 362 3.68 24.95 29.19
C PRO A 362 2.37 24.71 29.97
N PHE A 363 1.84 25.74 30.60
CA PHE A 363 0.58 25.62 31.37
C PHE A 363 -0.62 25.36 30.47
N LEU A 364 -0.62 25.88 29.21
CA LEU A 364 -1.68 25.62 28.24
C LEU A 364 -1.62 24.18 27.74
N VAL A 365 -0.41 23.66 27.48
CA VAL A 365 -0.22 22.25 27.08
C VAL A 365 -0.72 21.32 28.20
N THR A 366 -0.33 21.59 29.45
CA THR A 366 -0.74 20.78 30.60
C THR A 366 -2.26 20.79 30.85
N ALA A 367 -2.91 21.93 30.62
CA ALA A 367 -4.33 22.09 30.81
C ALA A 367 -5.19 21.52 29.68
N SER A 368 -4.65 21.45 28.43
CA SER A 368 -5.40 21.04 27.26
C SER A 368 -5.18 19.58 26.85
N VAL A 369 -3.97 19.03 27.02
CA VAL A 369 -3.64 17.69 26.51
C VAL A 369 -4.10 16.60 27.47
N ASN A 370 -5.06 15.81 27.03
CA ASN A 370 -5.61 14.69 27.79
C ASN A 370 -4.76 13.41 27.63
N LEU A 371 -4.25 13.17 26.41
CA LEU A 371 -3.52 11.95 26.06
C LEU A 371 -2.63 12.19 24.85
N VAL A 372 -1.48 11.54 24.86
CA VAL A 372 -0.60 11.40 23.68
C VAL A 372 -0.36 9.91 23.43
N LEU A 373 -0.75 9.45 22.24
CA LEU A 373 -0.57 8.07 21.75
C LEU A 373 0.56 8.03 20.74
N ALA A 374 1.68 7.39 21.07
CA ALA A 374 2.74 7.12 20.12
C ALA A 374 2.55 5.74 19.47
N GLN A 375 2.57 5.69 18.14
CA GLN A 375 2.19 4.51 17.38
C GLN A 375 3.23 4.08 16.35
N ARG A 376 3.42 2.77 16.24
CA ARG A 376 4.24 2.09 15.23
C ARG A 376 3.48 0.88 14.71
N LEU A 377 3.62 0.59 13.43
CA LEU A 377 3.15 -0.67 12.86
C LEU A 377 4.28 -1.69 12.87
N ALA A 378 3.96 -2.90 13.32
CA ALA A 378 4.83 -4.06 13.22
C ALA A 378 4.16 -5.14 12.36
N ARG A 379 4.95 -5.89 11.59
CA ARG A 379 4.43 -7.01 10.81
C ARG A 379 3.99 -8.13 11.76
N ARG A 380 2.82 -8.69 11.51
CA ARG A 380 2.31 -9.84 12.24
C ARG A 380 2.80 -11.14 11.60
N VAL A 381 3.01 -12.17 12.40
CA VAL A 381 3.30 -13.51 11.88
C VAL A 381 2.09 -14.02 11.10
N CYS A 382 2.33 -14.60 9.93
CA CYS A 382 1.28 -15.15 9.09
C CYS A 382 0.55 -16.30 9.82
N ALA A 383 -0.77 -16.20 9.92
CA ALA A 383 -1.57 -17.20 10.64
C ALA A 383 -1.51 -18.59 9.98
N ASN A 384 -1.35 -18.66 8.65
CA ASN A 384 -1.37 -19.91 7.90
C ASN A 384 -0.05 -20.69 7.95
N CYS A 385 1.09 -19.99 8.09
CA CYS A 385 2.39 -20.66 8.14
C CYS A 385 3.15 -20.41 9.45
N LYS A 386 2.44 -19.96 10.50
CA LYS A 386 2.95 -19.75 11.84
C LYS A 386 3.43 -21.07 12.44
N GLN A 387 4.68 -21.10 12.88
CA GLN A 387 5.29 -22.23 13.59
C GLN A 387 5.94 -21.75 14.88
N PRO A 388 5.86 -22.50 15.98
CA PRO A 388 6.61 -22.19 17.18
C PRO A 388 8.10 -22.37 16.92
N TYR A 389 8.94 -21.54 17.54
CA TYR A 389 10.38 -21.74 17.55
C TYR A 389 10.94 -21.39 18.94
N ASP A 390 12.02 -22.07 19.31
CA ASP A 390 12.71 -21.81 20.55
C ASP A 390 13.57 -20.56 20.38
N ALA A 391 13.31 -19.57 21.21
CA ALA A 391 14.08 -18.34 21.23
C ALA A 391 15.46 -18.58 21.85
N ASP A 392 16.50 -17.98 21.28
CA ASP A 392 17.80 -17.97 21.91
C ASP A 392 17.74 -17.13 23.21
N PRO A 393 18.08 -17.69 24.38
CA PRO A 393 18.07 -16.95 25.64
C PRO A 393 18.93 -15.68 25.61
N ASP A 394 20.04 -15.67 24.86
CA ASP A 394 20.93 -14.53 24.77
C ASP A 394 20.29 -13.40 23.92
N GLU A 395 19.59 -13.73 22.82
CA GLU A 395 18.79 -12.76 22.08
C GLU A 395 17.68 -12.15 22.96
N MET A 396 17.06 -12.95 23.82
CA MET A 396 16.00 -12.46 24.72
C MET A 396 16.57 -11.51 25.78
N ARG A 397 17.78 -11.74 26.27
CA ARG A 397 18.46 -10.82 27.20
C ARG A 397 18.81 -9.50 26.51
N GLU A 398 19.31 -9.53 25.27
CA GLU A 398 19.57 -8.33 24.48
C GLU A 398 18.29 -7.51 24.27
N LEU A 399 17.16 -8.17 24.08
CA LEU A 399 15.85 -7.55 23.98
C LEU A 399 15.26 -7.10 25.34
N GLN A 400 16.03 -7.24 26.42
CA GLN A 400 15.63 -6.88 27.80
C GLN A 400 14.38 -7.61 28.30
N VAL A 401 14.16 -8.84 27.83
CA VAL A 401 13.11 -9.71 28.36
C VAL A 401 13.51 -10.11 29.80
N PRO A 402 12.62 -9.95 30.80
CA PRO A 402 12.89 -10.38 32.16
C PRO A 402 13.31 -11.86 32.21
N GLU A 403 14.38 -12.16 32.93
CA GLU A 403 14.93 -13.54 33.08
C GLU A 403 13.88 -14.56 33.49
N GLU A 404 12.91 -14.14 34.29
CA GLU A 404 11.82 -14.99 34.80
C GLU A 404 10.85 -15.45 33.69
N LEU A 405 10.77 -14.70 32.59
CA LEU A 405 9.86 -14.98 31.46
C LEU A 405 10.54 -15.77 30.34
N ILE A 406 11.88 -15.84 30.32
CA ILE A 406 12.64 -16.54 29.28
C ILE A 406 12.36 -18.06 29.29
N PRO A 407 12.38 -18.75 30.46
CA PRO A 407 12.04 -20.17 30.49
C PRO A 407 10.58 -20.40 30.16
N GLY A 408 10.33 -21.07 29.06
CA GLY A 408 8.95 -21.38 28.61
C GLY A 408 8.33 -20.35 27.66
N LEU A 409 9.08 -19.32 27.24
CA LEU A 409 8.65 -18.36 26.24
C LEU A 409 8.56 -19.04 24.87
N VAL A 410 7.34 -19.20 24.36
CA VAL A 410 7.10 -19.73 23.01
C VAL A 410 6.96 -18.56 22.05
N LEU A 411 7.92 -18.41 21.16
CA LEU A 411 7.87 -17.47 20.06
C LEU A 411 7.36 -18.15 18.79
N TYR A 412 6.99 -17.34 17.81
CA TYR A 412 6.44 -17.84 16.56
C TYR A 412 7.10 -17.17 15.37
N LYS A 413 7.39 -17.96 14.34
CA LYS A 413 7.94 -17.50 13.07
C LYS A 413 7.10 -18.06 11.93
N GLY A 414 6.92 -17.29 10.88
CA GLY A 414 6.28 -17.76 9.65
C GLY A 414 7.30 -18.41 8.73
N SER A 415 7.00 -19.62 8.23
CA SER A 415 7.88 -20.32 7.27
C SER A 415 7.80 -19.79 5.85
N GLY A 416 6.79 -18.94 5.57
CA GLY A 416 6.46 -18.49 4.23
C GLY A 416 5.41 -19.39 3.55
N CYS A 417 4.40 -18.81 2.93
CA CYS A 417 3.38 -19.54 2.16
C CYS A 417 2.77 -18.62 1.10
N SER A 418 1.88 -19.13 0.26
CA SER A 418 1.17 -18.35 -0.77
C SER A 418 0.34 -17.19 -0.19
N THR A 419 -0.23 -17.36 1.01
CA THR A 419 -1.03 -16.31 1.67
C THR A 419 -0.20 -15.07 2.05
N CYS A 420 1.04 -15.28 2.46
CA CYS A 420 1.94 -14.18 2.83
C CYS A 420 3.02 -13.88 1.77
N ASN A 421 2.86 -14.40 0.55
CA ASN A 421 3.82 -14.26 -0.55
C ASN A 421 5.27 -14.60 -0.13
N GLY A 422 5.43 -15.67 0.64
CA GLY A 422 6.74 -16.15 1.11
C GLY A 422 7.36 -15.35 2.25
N THR A 423 6.74 -14.26 2.74
CA THR A 423 7.35 -13.40 3.77
C THR A 423 7.23 -13.93 5.20
N GLY A 424 6.32 -14.84 5.45
CA GLY A 424 6.11 -15.40 6.78
C GLY A 424 5.50 -14.45 7.79
#